data_68ca665bd4cd3b03b30ad4431f686110
#
_entry.id   68ca665bd4cd3b03b30ad4431f686110
#
_cell.length_a   1.000
_cell.length_b   1.000
_cell.length_c   1.000
_cell.angle_alpha   90.00
_cell.angle_beta   90.00
_cell.angle_gamma   90.00
#
_symmetry.space_group_name_H-M   'P 1'
#
loop_
_entity.id
_entity.type
_entity.pdbx_description
1 polymer ?
#
loop_
_entity_poly.entity_id
_entity_poly.type
_entity_poly.pdbx_seq_one_letter_code
_entity_poly.pdbx_strand_id
1 'polypeptide(L)'
;MQAHQTTVDPSEIAKFEAMAAEWWDPQGKFKPLHMLNPCRLDYITSQIAAEYGRDLKADKPFEGLRILDIGCGGGLLSEPMARLGADVVGADAAERNIPVAHVHAEQSGLNIDYRHTTAEAMAAAGEQFDAVLNMEVVEHVADPLAYLTACQQLLKPGGIQICSTINRNPKSFVFAIVGAEHVMRWLPKGTHEWNKFITPDELFDLLSQSGLTPV
;
A
#
# COMPACT_ATOMS: atom_id res chain seq x y z
N MET A 1 7.33 -19.05 22.79
CA MET A 1 6.71 -17.90 22.11
C MET A 1 7.86 -17.05 21.56
N GLN A 2 8.19 -17.21 20.29
CA GLN A 2 9.08 -16.25 19.62
C GLN A 2 8.28 -14.93 19.47
N ALA A 3 8.82 -13.84 20.00
CA ALA A 3 8.27 -12.53 19.71
C ALA A 3 8.34 -12.36 18.19
N HIS A 4 7.19 -12.18 17.52
CA HIS A 4 7.17 -11.85 16.10
C HIS A 4 7.94 -10.54 15.93
N GLN A 5 9.07 -10.64 15.25
CA GLN A 5 9.94 -9.49 14.99
C GLN A 5 9.18 -8.59 14.02
N THR A 6 8.72 -7.44 14.49
CA THR A 6 8.05 -6.47 13.62
C THR A 6 9.06 -5.83 12.68
N THR A 7 8.68 -5.64 11.41
CA THR A 7 9.49 -4.92 10.43
C THR A 7 9.20 -3.41 10.42
N VAL A 8 8.33 -2.94 11.31
CA VAL A 8 7.96 -1.53 11.43
C VAL A 8 9.16 -0.66 11.84
N ASP A 9 9.41 0.42 11.10
CA ASP A 9 10.36 1.48 11.48
C ASP A 9 9.59 2.60 12.22
N PRO A 10 9.78 2.78 13.55
CA PRO A 10 9.05 3.78 14.31
C PRO A 10 9.24 5.22 13.80
N SER A 11 10.38 5.51 13.18
CA SER A 11 10.65 6.85 12.63
C SER A 11 9.83 7.13 11.39
N GLU A 12 9.58 6.11 10.55
CA GLU A 12 8.70 6.21 9.40
C GLU A 12 7.24 6.38 9.84
N ILE A 13 6.78 5.58 10.81
CA ILE A 13 5.42 5.73 11.36
C ILE A 13 5.18 7.16 11.86
N ALA A 14 6.10 7.73 12.63
CA ALA A 14 5.96 9.09 13.14
C ALA A 14 5.84 10.14 12.02
N LYS A 15 6.53 9.95 10.88
CA LYS A 15 6.40 10.85 9.71
C LYS A 15 4.98 10.81 9.13
N PHE A 16 4.41 9.62 8.91
CA PHE A 16 3.06 9.46 8.37
C PHE A 16 1.99 9.96 9.33
N GLU A 17 2.11 9.65 10.62
CA GLU A 17 1.19 10.15 11.64
C GLU A 17 1.13 11.68 11.72
N ALA A 18 2.26 12.36 11.52
CA ALA A 18 2.31 13.82 11.48
C ALA A 18 1.54 14.43 10.30
N MET A 19 1.26 13.66 9.27
CA MET A 19 0.58 14.09 8.05
C MET A 19 -0.85 13.53 7.93
N ALA A 20 -1.29 12.67 8.85
CA ALA A 20 -2.52 11.88 8.72
C ALA A 20 -3.76 12.72 8.38
N ALA A 21 -3.93 13.91 8.94
CA ALA A 21 -5.07 14.79 8.68
C ALA A 21 -5.16 15.29 7.22
N GLU A 22 -4.09 15.17 6.45
CA GLU A 22 -4.02 15.72 5.07
C GLU A 22 -4.26 14.66 3.97
N TRP A 23 -4.54 13.39 4.33
CA TRP A 23 -4.70 12.30 3.36
C TRP A 23 -5.68 12.64 2.24
N TRP A 24 -6.78 13.29 2.55
CA TRP A 24 -7.85 13.61 1.59
C TRP A 24 -7.82 15.05 1.08
N ASP A 25 -6.78 15.83 1.41
CA ASP A 25 -6.55 17.14 0.80
C ASP A 25 -5.78 16.99 -0.52
N PRO A 26 -6.42 17.17 -1.69
CA PRO A 26 -5.76 17.02 -2.99
C PRO A 26 -4.75 18.13 -3.29
N GLN A 27 -4.66 19.17 -2.45
CA GLN A 27 -3.67 20.22 -2.52
C GLN A 27 -2.63 20.11 -1.40
N GLY A 28 -2.84 19.22 -0.44
CA GLY A 28 -1.98 18.96 0.71
C GLY A 28 -0.73 18.12 0.37
N LYS A 29 -0.13 17.54 1.40
CA LYS A 29 1.13 16.77 1.30
C LYS A 29 0.99 15.49 0.46
N PHE A 30 -0.21 14.92 0.37
CA PHE A 30 -0.47 13.73 -0.43
C PHE A 30 -0.91 14.04 -1.88
N LYS A 31 -0.82 15.30 -2.32
CA LYS A 31 -1.10 15.70 -3.70
C LYS A 31 -0.43 14.79 -4.77
N PRO A 32 0.86 14.41 -4.63
CA PRO A 32 1.48 13.51 -5.61
C PRO A 32 0.76 12.16 -5.71
N LEU A 33 0.28 11.60 -4.59
CA LEU A 33 -0.48 10.35 -4.58
C LEU A 33 -1.84 10.52 -5.27
N HIS A 34 -2.55 11.62 -5.01
CA HIS A 34 -3.80 11.92 -5.71
C HIS A 34 -3.62 12.02 -7.23
N MET A 35 -2.52 12.63 -7.68
CA MET A 35 -2.20 12.75 -9.11
C MET A 35 -1.84 11.39 -9.74
N LEU A 36 -1.17 10.51 -9.01
CA LEU A 36 -0.73 9.20 -9.48
C LEU A 36 -1.87 8.16 -9.42
N ASN A 37 -2.83 8.35 -8.55
CA ASN A 37 -3.87 7.37 -8.23
C ASN A 37 -4.67 6.86 -9.44
N PRO A 38 -5.07 7.70 -10.41
CA PRO A 38 -5.77 7.20 -11.60
C PRO A 38 -4.96 6.14 -12.37
N CYS A 39 -3.65 6.37 -12.55
CA CYS A 39 -2.77 5.42 -13.23
C CYS A 39 -2.58 4.12 -12.41
N ARG A 40 -2.44 4.24 -11.09
CA ARG A 40 -2.35 3.09 -10.18
C ARG A 40 -3.62 2.24 -10.26
N LEU A 41 -4.78 2.88 -10.17
CA LEU A 41 -6.07 2.20 -10.20
C LEU A 41 -6.30 1.47 -11.52
N ASP A 42 -5.98 2.09 -12.65
CA ASP A 42 -6.09 1.47 -13.97
C ASP A 42 -5.25 0.19 -14.04
N TYR A 43 -4.00 0.26 -13.59
CA TYR A 43 -3.12 -0.91 -13.53
C TYR A 43 -3.63 -1.98 -12.56
N ILE A 44 -3.90 -1.62 -11.30
CA ILE A 44 -4.34 -2.55 -10.24
C ILE A 44 -5.61 -3.28 -10.68
N THR A 45 -6.62 -2.53 -11.15
CA THR A 45 -7.90 -3.12 -11.54
C THR A 45 -7.77 -4.03 -12.75
N SER A 46 -6.92 -3.67 -13.73
CA SER A 46 -6.67 -4.50 -14.91
C SER A 46 -5.98 -5.82 -14.53
N GLN A 47 -5.00 -5.80 -13.62
CA GLN A 47 -4.31 -7.01 -13.18
C GLN A 47 -5.24 -7.95 -12.39
N ILE A 48 -6.01 -7.40 -11.43
CA ILE A 48 -6.99 -8.19 -10.67
C ILE A 48 -8.05 -8.77 -11.60
N ALA A 49 -8.56 -7.96 -12.53
CA ALA A 49 -9.57 -8.42 -13.49
C ALA A 49 -9.04 -9.54 -14.40
N ALA A 50 -7.80 -9.44 -14.87
CA ALA A 50 -7.16 -10.47 -15.68
C ALA A 50 -6.98 -11.78 -14.90
N GLU A 51 -6.47 -11.70 -13.67
CA GLU A 51 -6.23 -12.88 -12.82
C GLU A 51 -7.52 -13.65 -12.51
N TYR A 52 -8.59 -12.91 -12.17
CA TYR A 52 -9.85 -13.52 -11.73
C TYR A 52 -10.94 -13.60 -12.84
N GLY A 53 -10.58 -13.30 -14.09
CA GLY A 53 -11.51 -13.36 -15.22
C GLY A 53 -12.72 -12.42 -15.05
N ARG A 54 -12.50 -11.20 -14.56
CA ARG A 54 -13.56 -10.23 -14.25
C ARG A 54 -13.75 -9.22 -15.38
N ASP A 55 -15.02 -8.90 -15.67
CA ASP A 55 -15.36 -7.83 -16.61
C ASP A 55 -15.46 -6.48 -15.87
N LEU A 56 -14.51 -5.59 -16.11
CA LEU A 56 -14.49 -4.25 -15.49
C LEU A 56 -15.67 -3.36 -15.89
N LYS A 57 -16.49 -3.78 -16.88
CA LYS A 57 -17.71 -3.06 -17.24
C LYS A 57 -18.93 -3.50 -16.42
N ALA A 58 -18.80 -4.57 -15.61
CA ALA A 58 -19.84 -4.98 -14.68
C ALA A 58 -20.01 -3.92 -13.58
N ASP A 59 -21.20 -3.90 -12.95
CA ASP A 59 -21.49 -2.96 -11.85
C ASP A 59 -20.54 -3.15 -10.66
N LYS A 60 -20.31 -4.42 -10.28
CA LYS A 60 -19.41 -4.80 -9.17
C LYS A 60 -18.42 -5.89 -9.62
N PRO A 61 -17.40 -5.53 -10.41
CA PRO A 61 -16.50 -6.51 -10.99
C PRO A 61 -15.72 -7.34 -9.96
N PHE A 62 -15.50 -6.81 -8.76
CA PHE A 62 -14.73 -7.46 -7.70
C PHE A 62 -15.59 -8.09 -6.59
N GLU A 63 -16.90 -8.21 -6.82
CA GLU A 63 -17.77 -8.90 -5.86
C GLU A 63 -17.27 -10.33 -5.58
N GLY A 64 -17.19 -10.66 -4.28
CA GLY A 64 -16.70 -11.94 -3.79
C GLY A 64 -15.17 -12.05 -3.69
N LEU A 65 -14.41 -11.03 -4.09
CA LEU A 65 -12.96 -10.98 -3.83
C LEU A 65 -12.71 -10.29 -2.49
N ARG A 66 -11.82 -10.85 -1.69
CA ARG A 66 -11.29 -10.25 -0.46
C ARG A 66 -9.94 -9.62 -0.75
N ILE A 67 -9.81 -8.31 -0.59
CA ILE A 67 -8.63 -7.54 -0.95
C ILE A 67 -8.04 -6.89 0.30
N LEU A 68 -6.72 -7.04 0.49
CA LEU A 68 -5.96 -6.32 1.50
C LEU A 68 -5.25 -5.13 0.86
N ASP A 69 -5.42 -3.95 1.45
CA ASP A 69 -4.62 -2.75 1.20
C ASP A 69 -3.68 -2.58 2.40
N ILE A 70 -2.42 -3.06 2.28
CA ILE A 70 -1.42 -2.98 3.35
C ILE A 70 -0.63 -1.68 3.24
N GLY A 71 -0.56 -0.91 4.35
CA GLY A 71 -0.11 0.46 4.34
C GLY A 71 -1.18 1.38 3.72
N CYS A 72 -2.44 1.16 4.07
CA CYS A 72 -3.58 1.80 3.41
C CYS A 72 -3.64 3.33 3.57
N GLY A 73 -2.91 3.90 4.54
CA GLY A 73 -2.95 5.33 4.83
C GLY A 73 -4.36 5.83 5.12
N GLY A 74 -4.80 6.85 4.41
CA GLY A 74 -6.16 7.37 4.49
C GLY A 74 -7.20 6.62 3.65
N GLY A 75 -6.84 5.51 3.00
CA GLY A 75 -7.79 4.69 2.23
C GLY A 75 -7.92 5.05 0.75
N LEU A 76 -6.95 5.76 0.17
CA LEU A 76 -7.00 6.23 -1.22
C LEU A 76 -7.13 5.09 -2.25
N LEU A 77 -6.67 3.89 -1.95
CA LEU A 77 -6.83 2.70 -2.78
C LEU A 77 -7.93 1.77 -2.27
N SER A 78 -8.11 1.69 -0.94
CA SER A 78 -9.14 0.87 -0.31
C SER A 78 -10.54 1.23 -0.81
N GLU A 79 -10.89 2.52 -0.85
CA GLU A 79 -12.23 2.97 -1.27
C GLU A 79 -12.57 2.64 -2.72
N PRO A 80 -11.71 2.88 -3.72
CA PRO A 80 -11.98 2.43 -5.09
C PRO A 80 -12.21 0.93 -5.21
N MET A 81 -11.46 0.09 -4.48
CA MET A 81 -11.66 -1.36 -4.49
C MET A 81 -13.03 -1.75 -3.91
N ALA A 82 -13.43 -1.11 -2.80
CA ALA A 82 -14.74 -1.32 -2.20
C ALA A 82 -15.88 -0.86 -3.12
N ARG A 83 -15.73 0.26 -3.86
CA ARG A 83 -16.70 0.72 -4.87
C ARG A 83 -16.87 -0.29 -6.01
N LEU A 84 -15.82 -1.01 -6.36
CA LEU A 84 -15.85 -2.09 -7.35
C LEU A 84 -16.42 -3.41 -6.79
N GLY A 85 -16.84 -3.43 -5.52
CA GLY A 85 -17.55 -4.55 -4.91
C GLY A 85 -16.68 -5.52 -4.12
N ALA A 86 -15.39 -5.25 -3.94
CA ALA A 86 -14.52 -6.09 -3.12
C ALA A 86 -14.87 -6.00 -1.62
N ASP A 87 -14.63 -7.09 -0.89
CA ASP A 87 -14.50 -7.11 0.57
C ASP A 87 -13.10 -6.62 0.95
N VAL A 88 -13.01 -5.36 1.41
CA VAL A 88 -11.73 -4.69 1.60
C VAL A 88 -11.35 -4.61 3.08
N VAL A 89 -10.14 -5.05 3.37
CA VAL A 89 -9.44 -4.78 4.62
C VAL A 89 -8.32 -3.78 4.34
N GLY A 90 -8.36 -2.64 5.02
CA GLY A 90 -7.27 -1.66 5.00
C GLY A 90 -6.45 -1.80 6.29
N ALA A 91 -5.16 -2.03 6.17
CA ALA A 91 -4.28 -2.18 7.33
C ALA A 91 -3.14 -1.17 7.28
N ASP A 92 -2.88 -0.52 8.41
CA ASP A 92 -1.78 0.45 8.51
C ASP A 92 -1.11 0.36 9.89
N ALA A 93 0.21 0.51 9.92
CA ALA A 93 0.99 0.52 11.15
C ALA A 93 0.96 1.89 11.85
N ALA A 94 0.58 2.96 11.16
CA ALA A 94 0.38 4.29 11.72
C ALA A 94 -1.05 4.42 12.27
N GLU A 95 -1.19 4.42 13.59
CA GLU A 95 -2.49 4.43 14.28
C GLU A 95 -3.38 5.60 13.84
N ARG A 96 -2.77 6.78 13.61
CA ARG A 96 -3.50 8.00 13.26
C ARG A 96 -4.13 7.96 11.86
N ASN A 97 -3.67 7.10 10.97
CA ASN A 97 -4.25 6.96 9.64
C ASN A 97 -5.64 6.31 9.69
N ILE A 98 -5.84 5.36 10.59
CA ILE A 98 -7.06 4.55 10.66
C ILE A 98 -8.34 5.36 10.90
N PRO A 99 -8.40 6.28 11.90
CA PRO A 99 -9.57 7.13 12.07
C PRO A 99 -9.89 8.00 10.85
N VAL A 100 -8.85 8.50 10.16
CA VAL A 100 -9.03 9.32 8.96
C VAL A 100 -9.64 8.51 7.82
N ALA A 101 -9.16 7.29 7.59
CA ALA A 101 -9.70 6.37 6.60
C ALA A 101 -11.15 5.99 6.93
N HIS A 102 -11.46 5.67 8.18
CA HIS A 102 -12.81 5.35 8.64
C HIS A 102 -13.78 6.48 8.37
N VAL A 103 -13.47 7.69 8.83
CA VAL A 103 -14.36 8.86 8.68
C VAL A 103 -14.67 9.13 7.22
N HIS A 104 -13.67 9.04 6.34
CA HIS A 104 -13.90 9.30 4.91
C HIS A 104 -14.72 8.18 4.25
N ALA A 105 -14.48 6.92 4.59
CA ALA A 105 -15.28 5.80 4.09
C ALA A 105 -16.75 5.91 4.52
N GLU A 106 -17.02 6.25 5.80
CA GLU A 106 -18.38 6.49 6.29
C GLU A 106 -19.08 7.62 5.53
N GLN A 107 -18.40 8.75 5.31
CA GLN A 107 -18.92 9.87 4.52
C GLN A 107 -19.21 9.47 3.07
N SER A 108 -18.43 8.53 2.55
CA SER A 108 -18.57 7.96 1.21
C SER A 108 -19.61 6.84 1.13
N GLY A 109 -20.23 6.44 2.25
CA GLY A 109 -21.19 5.33 2.32
C GLY A 109 -20.57 3.96 2.04
N LEU A 110 -19.27 3.79 2.31
CA LEU A 110 -18.54 2.55 2.12
C LEU A 110 -18.34 1.81 3.44
N ASN A 111 -18.38 0.48 3.37
CA ASN A 111 -18.07 -0.38 4.49
C ASN A 111 -16.70 -1.05 4.22
N ILE A 112 -15.66 -0.59 4.91
CA ILE A 112 -14.29 -1.08 4.80
C ILE A 112 -13.77 -1.38 6.20
N ASP A 113 -13.12 -2.53 6.37
CA ASP A 113 -12.54 -2.94 7.64
C ASP A 113 -11.12 -2.38 7.78
N TYR A 114 -11.02 -1.18 8.39
CA TYR A 114 -9.73 -0.55 8.64
C TYR A 114 -9.16 -0.96 9.99
N ARG A 115 -7.87 -1.35 10.01
CA ARG A 115 -7.21 -1.91 11.19
C ARG A 115 -5.83 -1.30 11.42
N HIS A 116 -5.56 -0.89 12.65
CA HIS A 116 -4.21 -0.60 13.11
C HIS A 116 -3.48 -1.93 13.37
N THR A 117 -2.72 -2.40 12.41
CA THR A 117 -2.01 -3.70 12.47
C THR A 117 -0.88 -3.75 11.43
N THR A 118 -0.09 -4.82 11.45
CA THR A 118 1.01 -5.08 10.52
C THR A 118 0.79 -6.35 9.70
N ALA A 119 1.51 -6.48 8.58
CA ALA A 119 1.45 -7.69 7.75
C ALA A 119 1.81 -8.95 8.54
N GLU A 120 2.82 -8.87 9.40
CA GLU A 120 3.28 -9.99 10.22
C GLU A 120 2.22 -10.44 11.23
N ALA A 121 1.54 -9.48 11.87
CA ALA A 121 0.48 -9.79 12.83
C ALA A 121 -0.72 -10.47 12.15
N MET A 122 -1.11 -10.00 10.97
CA MET A 122 -2.18 -10.58 10.18
C MET A 122 -1.81 -11.97 9.65
N ALA A 123 -0.57 -12.16 9.17
CA ALA A 123 -0.06 -13.46 8.75
C ALA A 123 -0.03 -14.48 9.91
N ALA A 124 0.40 -14.03 11.09
CA ALA A 124 0.38 -14.86 12.31
C ALA A 124 -1.05 -15.23 12.75
N ALA A 125 -2.04 -14.39 12.45
CA ALA A 125 -3.46 -14.68 12.66
C ALA A 125 -4.05 -15.65 11.61
N GLY A 126 -3.28 -15.98 10.55
CA GLY A 126 -3.71 -16.89 9.49
C GLY A 126 -4.71 -16.27 8.51
N GLU A 127 -4.72 -14.95 8.40
CA GLU A 127 -5.58 -14.27 7.43
C GLU A 127 -5.10 -14.48 6.00
N GLN A 128 -6.05 -14.56 5.06
CA GLN A 128 -5.75 -14.76 3.64
C GLN A 128 -6.67 -13.94 2.75
N PHE A 129 -6.11 -13.46 1.64
CA PHE A 129 -6.74 -12.55 0.69
C PHE A 129 -6.56 -13.05 -0.74
N ASP A 130 -7.51 -12.71 -1.60
CA ASP A 130 -7.41 -12.96 -3.03
C ASP A 130 -6.36 -12.02 -3.65
N ALA A 131 -6.34 -10.75 -3.25
CA ALA A 131 -5.33 -9.80 -3.69
C ALA A 131 -4.74 -9.01 -2.51
N VAL A 132 -3.45 -8.70 -2.59
CA VAL A 132 -2.73 -7.83 -1.65
C VAL A 132 -2.17 -6.64 -2.42
N LEU A 133 -2.60 -5.44 -2.06
CA LEU A 133 -2.06 -4.18 -2.56
C LEU A 133 -0.94 -3.72 -1.62
N ASN A 134 0.28 -3.64 -2.12
CA ASN A 134 1.48 -3.23 -1.40
C ASN A 134 2.12 -2.06 -2.15
N MET A 135 1.55 -0.87 -1.95
CA MET A 135 1.84 0.29 -2.78
C MET A 135 2.63 1.33 -2.00
N GLU A 136 3.93 1.51 -2.34
CA GLU A 136 4.83 2.46 -1.68
C GLU A 136 4.99 2.19 -0.17
N VAL A 137 5.18 0.93 0.24
CA VAL A 137 5.36 0.52 1.64
C VAL A 137 6.72 -0.12 1.86
N VAL A 138 7.16 -0.95 0.92
CA VAL A 138 8.36 -1.80 1.08
C VAL A 138 9.65 -1.01 1.36
N GLU A 139 9.76 0.24 0.90
CA GLU A 139 10.88 1.15 1.19
C GLU A 139 10.86 1.75 2.60
N HIS A 140 9.73 1.64 3.31
CA HIS A 140 9.53 2.24 4.64
C HIS A 140 9.68 1.23 5.79
N VAL A 141 9.91 -0.05 5.47
CA VAL A 141 10.08 -1.09 6.49
C VAL A 141 11.56 -1.33 6.82
N ALA A 142 11.83 -1.79 8.04
CA ALA A 142 13.20 -2.06 8.50
C ALA A 142 13.81 -3.32 7.86
N ASP A 143 12.98 -4.31 7.50
CA ASP A 143 13.40 -5.56 6.84
C ASP A 143 12.45 -5.89 5.70
N PRO A 144 12.77 -5.46 4.47
CA PRO A 144 11.92 -5.70 3.30
C PRO A 144 11.65 -7.17 3.00
N LEU A 145 12.63 -8.06 3.21
CA LEU A 145 12.44 -9.49 2.93
C LEU A 145 11.48 -10.15 3.92
N ALA A 146 11.64 -9.87 5.21
CA ALA A 146 10.73 -10.38 6.23
C ALA A 146 9.30 -9.86 6.03
N TYR A 147 9.16 -8.57 5.70
CA TYR A 147 7.88 -7.95 5.38
C TYR A 147 7.20 -8.58 4.16
N LEU A 148 7.93 -8.74 3.04
CA LEU A 148 7.39 -9.36 1.82
C LEU A 148 7.03 -10.84 2.04
N THR A 149 7.79 -11.55 2.89
CA THR A 149 7.47 -12.91 3.29
C THR A 149 6.14 -12.96 4.08
N ALA A 150 5.89 -12.01 4.97
CA ALA A 150 4.61 -11.90 5.65
C ALA A 150 3.47 -11.59 4.66
N CYS A 151 3.69 -10.67 3.71
CA CYS A 151 2.72 -10.36 2.66
C CYS A 151 2.40 -11.59 1.78
N GLN A 152 3.40 -12.42 1.47
CA GLN A 152 3.18 -13.68 0.73
C GLN A 152 2.28 -14.65 1.50
N GLN A 153 2.45 -14.77 2.82
CA GLN A 153 1.62 -15.62 3.67
C GLN A 153 0.16 -15.15 3.75
N LEU A 154 -0.10 -13.88 3.47
CA LEU A 154 -1.44 -13.30 3.40
C LEU A 154 -2.17 -13.61 2.09
N LEU A 155 -1.52 -14.20 1.10
CA LEU A 155 -2.17 -14.60 -0.14
C LEU A 155 -2.80 -15.98 -0.02
N LYS A 156 -4.03 -16.11 -0.51
CA LYS A 156 -4.61 -17.42 -0.80
C LYS A 156 -3.78 -18.13 -1.88
N PRO A 157 -3.84 -19.48 -1.97
CA PRO A 157 -3.30 -20.18 -3.14
C PRO A 157 -3.89 -19.61 -4.45
N GLY A 158 -3.03 -19.18 -5.37
CA GLY A 158 -3.44 -18.49 -6.60
C GLY A 158 -3.80 -17.01 -6.41
N GLY A 159 -3.56 -16.44 -5.23
CA GLY A 159 -3.74 -15.01 -4.99
C GLY A 159 -2.64 -14.16 -5.63
N ILE A 160 -2.94 -12.89 -5.91
CA ILE A 160 -2.04 -11.93 -6.54
C ILE A 160 -1.58 -10.84 -5.57
N GLN A 161 -0.29 -10.49 -5.61
CA GLN A 161 0.21 -9.28 -4.96
C GLN A 161 0.60 -8.25 -6.02
N ILE A 162 0.15 -7.01 -5.83
CA ILE A 162 0.58 -5.88 -6.64
C ILE A 162 1.45 -5.01 -5.75
N CYS A 163 2.72 -4.85 -6.15
CA CYS A 163 3.72 -4.13 -5.37
C CYS A 163 4.30 -2.98 -6.19
N SER A 164 4.43 -1.81 -5.58
CA SER A 164 5.16 -0.68 -6.14
C SER A 164 6.07 -0.04 -5.11
N THR A 165 7.14 0.58 -5.60
CA THR A 165 8.09 1.37 -4.81
C THR A 165 8.80 2.39 -5.69
N ILE A 166 9.44 3.37 -5.08
CA ILE A 166 10.21 4.36 -5.81
C ILE A 166 11.55 3.75 -6.26
N ASN A 167 11.77 3.74 -7.58
CA ASN A 167 13.01 3.22 -8.15
C ASN A 167 14.22 4.09 -7.76
N ARG A 168 15.31 3.46 -7.30
CA ARG A 168 16.59 4.13 -6.99
C ARG A 168 17.35 4.49 -8.26
N ASN A 169 17.04 5.63 -8.86
CA ASN A 169 17.73 6.17 -10.02
C ASN A 169 17.89 7.69 -9.94
N PRO A 170 18.78 8.31 -10.75
CA PRO A 170 18.99 9.76 -10.72
C PRO A 170 17.70 10.59 -10.96
N LYS A 171 16.76 10.08 -11.77
CA LYS A 171 15.50 10.78 -12.05
C LYS A 171 14.63 10.84 -10.79
N SER A 172 14.47 9.74 -10.08
CA SER A 172 13.68 9.72 -8.83
C SER A 172 14.32 10.58 -7.75
N PHE A 173 15.66 10.65 -7.67
CA PHE A 173 16.34 11.60 -6.78
C PHE A 173 15.92 13.03 -7.08
N VAL A 174 15.98 13.44 -8.36
CA VAL A 174 15.60 14.81 -8.76
C VAL A 174 14.11 15.06 -8.53
N PHE A 175 13.23 14.15 -8.87
CA PHE A 175 11.79 14.38 -8.78
C PHE A 175 11.24 14.22 -7.36
N ALA A 176 11.59 13.15 -6.64
CA ALA A 176 11.04 12.85 -5.33
C ALA A 176 11.71 13.70 -4.23
N ILE A 177 13.03 13.87 -4.27
CA ILE A 177 13.75 14.59 -3.22
C ILE A 177 13.89 16.08 -3.57
N VAL A 178 14.54 16.41 -4.70
CA VAL A 178 14.75 17.81 -5.04
C VAL A 178 13.44 18.49 -5.43
N GLY A 179 12.64 17.86 -6.28
CA GLY A 179 11.37 18.40 -6.77
C GLY A 179 10.32 18.51 -5.68
N ALA A 180 9.90 17.39 -5.13
CA ALA A 180 8.77 17.35 -4.20
C ALA A 180 9.08 17.96 -2.83
N GLU A 181 10.29 17.76 -2.28
CA GLU A 181 10.63 18.23 -0.94
C GLU A 181 11.24 19.64 -0.92
N HIS A 182 12.09 20.00 -1.92
CA HIS A 182 12.84 21.26 -1.87
C HIS A 182 12.26 22.36 -2.76
N VAL A 183 11.80 22.03 -3.98
CA VAL A 183 11.29 23.04 -4.94
C VAL A 183 9.80 23.27 -4.73
N MET A 184 8.99 22.23 -4.85
CA MET A 184 7.52 22.35 -4.76
C MET A 184 7.01 22.31 -3.33
N ARG A 185 7.83 21.82 -2.39
CA ARG A 185 7.50 21.71 -0.97
C ARG A 185 6.17 20.99 -0.70
N TRP A 186 5.85 20.02 -1.53
CA TRP A 186 4.67 19.18 -1.35
C TRP A 186 4.84 18.27 -0.14
N LEU A 187 6.07 17.82 0.11
CA LEU A 187 6.43 16.93 1.22
C LEU A 187 7.44 17.63 2.15
N PRO A 188 7.43 17.31 3.45
CA PRO A 188 8.47 17.73 4.38
C PRO A 188 9.85 17.27 3.92
N LYS A 189 10.89 18.05 4.21
CA LYS A 189 12.27 17.62 3.94
C LYS A 189 12.60 16.36 4.73
N GLY A 190 13.22 15.37 4.06
CA GLY A 190 13.59 14.10 4.66
C GLY A 190 12.43 13.09 4.73
N THR A 191 11.35 13.31 3.98
CA THR A 191 10.31 12.30 3.78
C THR A 191 10.87 11.08 3.07
N HIS A 192 11.74 11.31 2.06
CA HIS A 192 12.38 10.24 1.30
C HIS A 192 13.87 10.15 1.61
N GLU A 193 14.33 8.93 1.84
CA GLU A 193 15.73 8.59 1.98
C GLU A 193 16.20 7.82 0.75
N TRP A 194 17.05 8.43 -0.08
CA TRP A 194 17.56 7.82 -1.31
C TRP A 194 18.04 6.37 -1.15
N ASN A 195 18.70 6.08 -0.03
CA ASN A 195 19.27 4.76 0.24
C ASN A 195 18.19 3.68 0.50
N LYS A 196 16.96 4.09 0.80
CA LYS A 196 15.83 3.19 0.99
C LYS A 196 15.07 2.89 -0.29
N PHE A 197 15.33 3.65 -1.36
CA PHE A 197 14.72 3.35 -2.67
C PHE A 197 15.25 2.03 -3.21
N ILE A 198 14.41 1.28 -3.89
CA ILE A 198 14.67 -0.09 -4.33
C ILE A 198 14.69 -0.12 -5.85
N THR A 199 15.75 -0.69 -6.45
CA THR A 199 15.78 -0.88 -7.90
C THR A 199 14.84 -2.00 -8.34
N PRO A 200 14.39 -2.04 -9.61
CA PRO A 200 13.56 -3.13 -10.13
C PRO A 200 14.18 -4.51 -9.90
N ASP A 201 15.48 -4.65 -10.13
CA ASP A 201 16.19 -5.93 -9.94
C ASP A 201 16.21 -6.34 -8.47
N GLU A 202 16.49 -5.40 -7.56
CA GLU A 202 16.44 -5.66 -6.11
C GLU A 202 15.02 -6.06 -5.65
N LEU A 203 13.98 -5.38 -6.15
CA LEU A 203 12.59 -5.74 -5.82
C LEU A 203 12.24 -7.13 -6.34
N PHE A 204 12.64 -7.44 -7.58
CA PHE A 204 12.43 -8.75 -8.18
C PHE A 204 13.09 -9.87 -7.35
N ASP A 205 14.34 -9.64 -6.93
CA ASP A 205 15.07 -10.60 -6.08
C ASP A 205 14.39 -10.77 -4.70
N LEU A 206 13.96 -9.69 -4.07
CA LEU A 206 13.27 -9.72 -2.77
C LEU A 206 11.92 -10.47 -2.87
N LEU A 207 11.13 -10.20 -3.91
CA LEU A 207 9.87 -10.91 -4.16
C LEU A 207 10.11 -12.40 -4.39
N SER A 208 11.12 -12.76 -5.19
CA SER A 208 11.47 -14.15 -5.45
C SER A 208 11.91 -14.88 -4.17
N GLN A 209 12.75 -14.24 -3.35
CA GLN A 209 13.22 -14.78 -2.07
C GLN A 209 12.09 -14.94 -1.04
N SER A 210 11.06 -14.08 -1.10
CA SER A 210 9.88 -14.17 -0.22
C SER A 210 8.93 -15.32 -0.61
N GLY A 211 9.19 -16.02 -1.73
CA GLY A 211 8.35 -17.12 -2.23
C GLY A 211 7.28 -16.70 -3.25
N LEU A 212 7.31 -15.44 -3.70
CA LEU A 212 6.47 -14.96 -4.79
C LEU A 212 7.13 -15.27 -6.15
N THR A 213 6.33 -15.33 -7.20
CA THR A 213 6.79 -15.43 -8.59
C THR A 213 6.51 -14.09 -9.27
N PRO A 214 7.51 -13.18 -9.38
CA PRO A 214 7.32 -11.90 -10.07
C PRO A 214 7.08 -12.11 -11.58
N VAL A 215 6.21 -11.29 -12.15
CA VAL A 215 5.83 -11.31 -13.58
C VAL A 215 5.97 -9.93 -14.20
#